data_2b384a056b76e5bc0a6a12e69b7390ef
#
_entry.id   2b384a056b76e5bc0a6a12e69b7390ef
#
_cell.length_a   1.000
_cell.length_b   1.000
_cell.length_c   1.000
_cell.angle_alpha   90.00
_cell.angle_beta   90.00
_cell.angle_gamma   90.00
#
_symmetry.space_group_name_H-M   'P 1'
#
loop_
_entity.id
_entity.type
_entity.pdbx_description
1 polymer ?
#
loop_
_entity_poly.entity_id
_entity_poly.type
_entity_poly.pdbx_seq_one_letter_code
_entity_poly.pdbx_strand_id
1 'polypeptide(L)'
;MTCSIHSKPMAGVERFAPIVLAGALGVALAGCNTTQPARPTQMTAALAVATAGVGTDRRSALAWAERYRANPNDPEAVVNYARALRAYGQRAQAVAVLEQASIQHPKDRGLLGAYGRALAEVGNYKRALDVLDHAHTPADPDWRILSAQGAALDQMGRHDEAQRYYATALRIAPDEPSVLSNLGLSYALSKDLVRAEATLRRAAVQSRVDSRVRENLALVMDLQGRAAHTEGLARPDLPAAEVNVAYLRQVLAQQNGWKEPPESEKPVVRAQGS
;
A
#
# COMPACT_ATOMS: atom_id res chain seq x y z
N MET A 1 -48.77 -14.56 40.59
CA MET A 1 -48.25 -15.85 40.10
C MET A 1 -46.75 -15.76 40.03
N THR A 2 -46.11 -16.33 41.01
CA THR A 2 -44.68 -16.40 41.26
C THR A 2 -44.11 -17.60 40.54
N CYS A 3 -43.01 -17.44 39.81
CA CYS A 3 -42.22 -18.60 39.40
C CYS A 3 -40.71 -18.28 39.53
N SER A 4 -40.16 -19.10 40.26
CA SER A 4 -38.97 -19.29 41.04
C SER A 4 -37.69 -19.44 40.19
N ILE A 5 -36.67 -18.88 40.75
CA ILE A 5 -35.26 -18.93 40.30
C ILE A 5 -34.69 -20.31 40.66
N HIS A 6 -33.95 -20.92 39.73
CA HIS A 6 -33.06 -22.05 40.05
C HIS A 6 -31.64 -21.75 39.60
N SER A 7 -30.83 -21.43 40.58
CA SER A 7 -29.36 -21.32 40.48
C SER A 7 -28.73 -22.70 40.75
N LYS A 8 -27.74 -23.08 39.94
CA LYS A 8 -26.85 -24.21 40.24
C LYS A 8 -25.40 -23.75 40.13
N PRO A 9 -24.57 -23.99 41.14
CA PRO A 9 -23.13 -23.74 41.07
C PRO A 9 -22.39 -25.00 40.60
N MET A 10 -21.36 -24.84 39.83
CA MET A 10 -20.34 -25.88 39.62
C MET A 10 -18.96 -25.30 39.92
N ALA A 11 -18.35 -25.83 40.96
CA ALA A 11 -16.97 -25.69 41.34
C ALA A 11 -16.09 -26.65 40.54
N GLY A 12 -14.87 -26.26 40.26
CA GLY A 12 -13.86 -27.11 39.63
C GLY A 12 -12.51 -26.39 39.57
N VAL A 13 -11.85 -26.34 40.73
CA VAL A 13 -10.44 -25.89 40.85
C VAL A 13 -9.54 -27.09 40.60
N GLU A 14 -8.74 -27.07 39.55
CA GLU A 14 -7.61 -27.98 39.43
C GLU A 14 -6.28 -27.20 39.41
N ARG A 15 -5.51 -27.44 40.46
CA ARG A 15 -4.14 -26.97 40.66
C ARG A 15 -3.21 -27.95 39.97
N PHE A 16 -2.33 -27.46 39.10
CA PHE A 16 -1.12 -28.21 38.72
C PHE A 16 0.14 -27.47 39.19
N ALA A 17 0.95 -28.21 39.91
CA ALA A 17 2.19 -27.81 40.54
C ALA A 17 3.37 -27.78 39.54
N PRO A 18 4.46 -27.07 39.85
CA PRO A 18 5.62 -26.94 38.97
C PRO A 18 6.60 -28.12 39.15
N ILE A 19 7.13 -28.59 38.03
CA ILE A 19 8.25 -29.52 38.00
C ILE A 19 9.54 -28.72 37.80
N VAL A 20 10.35 -28.66 38.83
CA VAL A 20 11.75 -28.21 38.81
C VAL A 20 12.61 -29.40 38.41
N LEU A 21 13.39 -29.27 37.34
CA LEU A 21 14.48 -30.21 37.07
C LEU A 21 15.80 -29.41 36.91
N ALA A 22 16.62 -29.52 37.91
CA ALA A 22 18.01 -29.07 37.92
C ALA A 22 18.89 -30.16 37.28
N GLY A 23 19.76 -29.79 36.37
CA GLY A 23 20.76 -30.66 35.79
C GLY A 23 22.00 -29.85 35.41
N ALA A 24 22.95 -29.76 36.32
CA ALA A 24 24.28 -29.22 36.06
C ALA A 24 25.18 -30.34 35.51
N LEU A 25 25.86 -30.09 34.41
CA LEU A 25 27.14 -30.76 34.11
C LEU A 25 28.03 -29.80 33.32
N GLY A 26 29.10 -29.36 33.98
CA GLY A 26 30.18 -28.60 33.37
C GLY A 26 31.13 -29.51 32.60
N VAL A 27 31.58 -29.03 31.46
CA VAL A 27 32.84 -29.47 30.83
C VAL A 27 33.58 -28.22 30.36
N ALA A 28 34.66 -27.89 31.06
CA ALA A 28 35.60 -26.87 30.63
C ALA A 28 36.55 -27.48 29.57
N LEU A 29 36.52 -26.93 28.37
CA LEU A 29 37.58 -27.11 27.37
C LEU A 29 38.15 -25.73 27.04
N ALA A 30 39.34 -25.45 27.59
CA ALA A 30 40.17 -24.31 27.22
C ALA A 30 40.70 -24.53 25.79
N GLY A 31 40.19 -23.79 24.82
CA GLY A 31 40.73 -23.67 23.48
C GLY A 31 41.05 -22.19 23.24
N CYS A 32 42.32 -21.81 23.23
CA CYS A 32 42.80 -20.53 22.75
C CYS A 32 42.46 -20.42 21.26
N ASN A 33 41.51 -19.57 20.94
CA ASN A 33 41.27 -19.20 19.55
C ASN A 33 41.30 -17.67 19.45
N THR A 34 42.27 -17.17 18.73
CA THR A 34 42.44 -15.75 18.38
C THR A 34 41.22 -15.29 17.59
N THR A 35 40.28 -14.64 18.27
CA THR A 35 39.13 -14.02 17.61
C THR A 35 39.55 -12.75 16.90
N GLN A 36 39.79 -12.88 15.62
CA GLN A 36 39.75 -11.76 14.70
C GLN A 36 38.30 -11.22 14.70
N PRO A 37 38.06 -9.88 14.87
CA PRO A 37 36.71 -9.36 14.83
C PRO A 37 36.13 -9.56 13.44
N ALA A 38 35.10 -10.39 13.34
CA ALA A 38 34.36 -10.59 12.11
C ALA A 38 33.79 -9.24 11.67
N ARG A 39 34.16 -8.77 10.46
CA ARG A 39 33.52 -7.64 9.81
C ARG A 39 32.03 -7.96 9.71
N PRO A 40 31.13 -7.05 10.14
CA PRO A 40 29.70 -7.27 9.96
C PRO A 40 29.41 -7.44 8.46
N THR A 41 28.90 -8.58 8.10
CA THR A 41 28.46 -8.87 6.72
C THR A 41 27.39 -7.86 6.32
N GLN A 42 27.41 -7.38 5.08
CA GLN A 42 26.46 -6.38 4.56
C GLN A 42 25.00 -6.75 4.82
N MET A 43 24.71 -8.03 4.99
CA MET A 43 23.36 -8.55 5.31
C MET A 43 22.88 -8.14 6.71
N THR A 44 23.78 -8.05 7.71
CA THR A 44 23.41 -7.58 9.07
C THR A 44 23.16 -6.08 9.11
N ALA A 45 23.85 -5.29 8.28
CA ALA A 45 23.62 -3.87 8.17
C ALA A 45 22.28 -3.57 7.48
N ALA A 46 21.93 -4.31 6.43
CA ALA A 46 20.63 -4.17 5.74
C ALA A 46 19.44 -4.52 6.64
N LEU A 47 19.57 -5.58 7.46
CA LEU A 47 18.55 -5.96 8.42
C LEU A 47 18.40 -4.92 9.54
N ALA A 48 19.52 -4.35 10.03
CA ALA A 48 19.51 -3.29 11.03
C ALA A 48 18.85 -1.99 10.51
N VAL A 49 19.06 -1.64 9.24
CA VAL A 49 18.40 -0.48 8.61
C VAL A 49 16.91 -0.72 8.45
N ALA A 50 16.50 -1.92 8.03
CA ALA A 50 15.07 -2.27 7.89
C ALA A 50 14.34 -2.24 9.25
N THR A 51 14.95 -2.78 10.31
CA THR A 51 14.37 -2.74 11.65
C THR A 51 14.38 -1.35 12.27
N ALA A 52 15.34 -0.51 11.94
CA ALA A 52 15.38 0.90 12.39
C ALA A 52 14.27 1.73 11.72
N GLY A 53 13.98 1.50 10.43
CA GLY A 53 12.87 2.14 9.71
C GLY A 53 11.50 1.82 10.32
N VAL A 54 11.22 0.56 10.56
CA VAL A 54 9.98 0.11 11.22
C VAL A 54 9.85 0.69 12.64
N GLY A 55 10.97 0.82 13.36
CA GLY A 55 10.98 1.39 14.71
C GLY A 55 10.70 2.90 14.73
N THR A 56 11.14 3.65 13.72
CA THR A 56 10.85 5.10 13.58
C THR A 56 9.39 5.34 13.19
N ASP A 57 8.85 4.56 12.27
CA ASP A 57 7.46 4.65 11.85
C ASP A 57 6.49 4.36 13.00
N ARG A 58 6.79 3.33 13.79
CA ARG A 58 5.98 2.99 14.96
C ARG A 58 6.01 4.08 16.03
N ARG A 59 7.17 4.66 16.33
CA ARG A 59 7.28 5.76 17.30
C ARG A 59 6.53 7.01 16.83
N SER A 60 6.66 7.34 15.55
CA SER A 60 5.92 8.45 14.93
C SER A 60 4.41 8.23 15.02
N ALA A 61 3.94 7.02 14.73
CA ALA A 61 2.52 6.68 14.82
C ALA A 61 1.97 6.81 16.25
N LEU A 62 2.72 6.35 17.26
CA LEU A 62 2.35 6.49 18.67
C LEU A 62 2.30 7.96 19.08
N ALA A 63 3.29 8.78 18.67
CA ALA A 63 3.30 10.21 18.96
C ALA A 63 2.08 10.94 18.37
N TRP A 64 1.66 10.58 17.15
CA TRP A 64 0.45 11.15 16.54
C TRP A 64 -0.83 10.67 17.23
N ALA A 65 -0.88 9.41 17.67
CA ALA A 65 -1.99 8.90 18.47
C ALA A 65 -2.15 9.66 19.81
N GLU A 66 -1.03 9.98 20.47
CA GLU A 66 -1.01 10.79 21.70
C GLU A 66 -1.49 12.23 21.46
N ARG A 67 -0.99 12.89 20.39
CA ARG A 67 -1.44 14.22 20.00
C ARG A 67 -2.92 14.26 19.69
N TYR A 68 -3.42 13.28 18.95
CA TYR A 68 -4.84 13.14 18.65
C TYR A 68 -5.68 12.96 19.92
N ARG A 69 -5.22 12.15 20.90
CA ARG A 69 -5.93 11.97 22.18
C ARG A 69 -5.95 13.28 23.01
N ALA A 70 -4.84 14.03 22.98
CA ALA A 70 -4.74 15.29 23.69
C ALA A 70 -5.62 16.39 23.08
N ASN A 71 -5.73 16.42 21.75
CA ASN A 71 -6.60 17.36 21.03
C ASN A 71 -7.22 16.71 19.78
N PRO A 72 -8.37 16.05 19.92
CA PRO A 72 -9.07 15.39 18.79
C PRO A 72 -9.57 16.36 17.71
N ASN A 73 -9.60 17.66 18.00
CA ASN A 73 -10.06 18.72 17.09
C ASN A 73 -8.91 19.40 16.34
N ASP A 74 -7.65 19.01 16.56
CA ASP A 74 -6.53 19.52 15.79
C ASP A 74 -6.46 18.80 14.41
N PRO A 75 -6.72 19.51 13.28
CA PRO A 75 -6.73 18.89 11.96
C PRO A 75 -5.39 18.22 11.60
N GLU A 76 -4.27 18.79 12.03
CA GLU A 76 -2.94 18.23 11.77
C GLU A 76 -2.76 16.89 12.51
N ALA A 77 -3.12 16.84 13.78
CA ALA A 77 -3.04 15.61 14.58
C ALA A 77 -3.96 14.52 14.01
N VAL A 78 -5.19 14.88 13.62
CA VAL A 78 -6.16 14.00 12.99
C VAL A 78 -5.60 13.40 11.69
N VAL A 79 -5.11 14.22 10.76
CA VAL A 79 -4.62 13.79 9.46
C VAL A 79 -3.41 12.87 9.61
N ASN A 80 -2.48 13.19 10.50
CA ASN A 80 -1.29 12.37 10.72
C ASN A 80 -1.60 11.08 11.47
N TYR A 81 -2.53 11.10 12.43
CA TYR A 81 -3.01 9.89 13.09
C TYR A 81 -3.73 8.96 12.11
N ALA A 82 -4.62 9.50 11.27
CA ALA A 82 -5.28 8.74 10.23
C ALA A 82 -4.30 8.14 9.22
N ARG A 83 -3.22 8.87 8.87
CA ARG A 83 -2.13 8.32 8.05
C ARG A 83 -1.45 7.13 8.71
N ALA A 84 -1.18 7.22 10.01
CA ALA A 84 -0.61 6.11 10.78
C ALA A 84 -1.57 4.90 10.80
N LEU A 85 -2.85 5.11 11.06
CA LEU A 85 -3.87 4.05 11.03
C LEU A 85 -3.89 3.32 9.67
N ARG A 86 -3.84 4.07 8.56
CA ARG A 86 -3.80 3.50 7.21
C ARG A 86 -2.54 2.67 6.97
N ALA A 87 -1.39 3.13 7.42
CA ALA A 87 -0.12 2.40 7.33
C ALA A 87 -0.16 1.06 8.08
N TYR A 88 -0.93 0.98 9.18
CA TYR A 88 -1.16 -0.26 9.94
C TYR A 88 -2.38 -1.08 9.45
N GLY A 89 -2.94 -0.75 8.28
CA GLY A 89 -4.08 -1.47 7.71
C GLY A 89 -5.43 -1.15 8.37
N GLN A 90 -5.48 -0.25 9.35
CA GLN A 90 -6.71 0.14 10.08
C GLN A 90 -7.49 1.20 9.28
N ARG A 91 -7.79 0.89 8.01
CA ARG A 91 -8.40 1.84 7.06
C ARG A 91 -9.78 2.34 7.49
N ALA A 92 -10.62 1.44 8.02
CA ALA A 92 -11.96 1.81 8.48
C ALA A 92 -11.91 2.79 9.66
N GLN A 93 -10.97 2.60 10.59
CA GLN A 93 -10.77 3.51 11.71
C GLN A 93 -10.24 4.88 11.24
N ALA A 94 -9.33 4.90 10.26
CA ALA A 94 -8.87 6.16 9.66
C ALA A 94 -10.03 6.95 9.03
N VAL A 95 -10.94 6.27 8.32
CA VAL A 95 -12.15 6.91 7.77
C VAL A 95 -13.00 7.51 8.89
N ALA A 96 -13.28 6.78 9.96
CA ALA A 96 -14.12 7.27 11.06
C ALA A 96 -13.52 8.50 11.76
N VAL A 97 -12.20 8.50 12.01
CA VAL A 97 -11.49 9.64 12.62
C VAL A 97 -11.55 10.88 11.72
N LEU A 98 -11.31 10.72 10.41
CA LEU A 98 -11.35 11.81 9.44
C LEU A 98 -12.78 12.32 9.21
N GLU A 99 -13.77 11.45 9.21
CA GLU A 99 -15.19 11.81 9.11
C GLU A 99 -15.59 12.70 10.27
N GLN A 100 -15.31 12.27 11.50
CA GLN A 100 -15.64 13.05 12.70
C GLN A 100 -15.01 14.44 12.67
N ALA A 101 -13.75 14.53 12.27
CA ALA A 101 -13.05 15.83 12.19
C ALA A 101 -13.58 16.70 11.04
N SER A 102 -13.99 16.13 9.91
CA SER A 102 -14.53 16.89 8.77
C SER A 102 -15.85 17.58 9.09
N ILE A 103 -16.61 17.08 10.05
CA ILE A 103 -17.83 17.75 10.56
C ILE A 103 -17.46 19.04 11.31
N GLN A 104 -16.37 19.02 12.06
CA GLN A 104 -15.90 20.17 12.83
C GLN A 104 -15.14 21.19 11.95
N HIS A 105 -14.48 20.71 10.92
CA HIS A 105 -13.64 21.51 10.02
C HIS A 105 -14.04 21.34 8.54
N PRO A 106 -15.28 21.72 8.15
CA PRO A 106 -15.82 21.41 6.81
C PRO A 106 -15.14 22.18 5.67
N LYS A 107 -14.26 23.13 5.99
CA LYS A 107 -13.50 23.92 5.00
C LYS A 107 -12.01 23.64 5.01
N ASP A 108 -11.53 22.74 5.86
CA ASP A 108 -10.13 22.36 5.89
C ASP A 108 -9.82 21.42 4.72
N ARG A 109 -9.17 21.97 3.68
CA ARG A 109 -8.86 21.24 2.45
C ARG A 109 -7.89 20.08 2.68
N GLY A 110 -6.93 20.22 3.58
CA GLY A 110 -5.97 19.18 3.92
C GLY A 110 -6.66 17.97 4.55
N LEU A 111 -7.58 18.24 5.49
CA LEU A 111 -8.40 17.24 6.13
C LEU A 111 -9.35 16.55 5.13
N LEU A 112 -10.07 17.33 4.31
CA LEU A 112 -10.97 16.81 3.28
C LEU A 112 -10.21 15.95 2.26
N GLY A 113 -9.03 16.39 1.83
CA GLY A 113 -8.17 15.61 0.95
C GLY A 113 -7.70 14.29 1.58
N ALA A 114 -7.38 14.27 2.86
CA ALA A 114 -7.05 13.05 3.59
C ALA A 114 -8.26 12.12 3.72
N TYR A 115 -9.44 12.68 4.02
CA TYR A 115 -10.69 11.95 4.15
C TYR A 115 -11.12 11.30 2.83
N GLY A 116 -11.12 12.06 1.73
CA GLY A 116 -11.48 11.53 0.42
C GLY A 116 -10.55 10.38 -0.01
N ARG A 117 -9.23 10.50 0.21
CA ARG A 117 -8.30 9.40 -0.05
C ARG A 117 -8.57 8.17 0.83
N ALA A 118 -8.87 8.35 2.11
CA ALA A 118 -9.21 7.24 2.99
C ALA A 118 -10.51 6.54 2.57
N LEU A 119 -11.52 7.29 2.12
CA LEU A 119 -12.76 6.74 1.56
C LEU A 119 -12.50 5.90 0.30
N ALA A 120 -11.64 6.38 -0.59
CA ALA A 120 -11.28 5.62 -1.79
C ALA A 120 -10.57 4.29 -1.45
N GLU A 121 -9.71 4.27 -0.42
CA GLU A 121 -9.01 3.05 0.02
C GLU A 121 -9.93 1.98 0.66
N VAL A 122 -11.10 2.37 1.13
CA VAL A 122 -12.14 1.43 1.62
C VAL A 122 -13.21 1.13 0.58
N GLY A 123 -13.04 1.60 -0.67
CA GLY A 123 -13.94 1.33 -1.79
C GLY A 123 -15.16 2.26 -1.87
N ASN A 124 -15.25 3.28 -1.03
CA ASN A 124 -16.35 4.23 -1.08
C ASN A 124 -16.08 5.37 -2.08
N TYR A 125 -15.98 5.01 -3.37
CA TYR A 125 -15.49 5.89 -4.43
C TYR A 125 -16.41 7.08 -4.70
N LYS A 126 -17.73 6.90 -4.65
CA LYS A 126 -18.69 8.00 -4.85
C LYS A 126 -18.49 9.08 -3.81
N ARG A 127 -18.51 8.69 -2.53
CA ARG A 127 -18.32 9.64 -1.43
C ARG A 127 -16.91 10.24 -1.44
N ALA A 128 -15.90 9.46 -1.86
CA ALA A 128 -14.54 9.96 -2.04
C ALA A 128 -14.50 11.14 -3.03
N LEU A 129 -15.15 11.01 -4.20
CA LEU A 129 -15.23 12.07 -5.19
C LEU A 129 -15.94 13.30 -4.63
N ASP A 130 -17.10 13.12 -3.98
CA ASP A 130 -17.86 14.22 -3.38
C ASP A 130 -17.02 15.01 -2.37
N VAL A 131 -16.26 14.32 -1.52
CA VAL A 131 -15.39 14.95 -0.52
C VAL A 131 -14.17 15.62 -1.16
N LEU A 132 -13.55 14.97 -2.15
CA LEU A 132 -12.37 15.50 -2.85
C LEU A 132 -12.70 16.75 -3.67
N ASP A 133 -13.92 16.89 -4.19
CA ASP A 133 -14.37 18.09 -4.89
C ASP A 133 -14.35 19.34 -3.98
N HIS A 134 -14.49 19.17 -2.67
CA HIS A 134 -14.40 20.23 -1.69
C HIS A 134 -12.98 20.46 -1.16
N ALA A 135 -12.03 19.58 -1.50
CA ALA A 135 -10.65 19.63 -1.00
C ALA A 135 -9.73 20.57 -1.80
N HIS A 136 -10.17 21.07 -2.94
CA HIS A 136 -9.46 22.07 -3.75
C HIS A 136 -10.45 23.00 -4.46
N THR A 137 -9.95 24.00 -5.18
CA THR A 137 -10.79 24.87 -6.01
C THR A 137 -10.20 25.00 -7.42
N PRO A 138 -10.98 25.39 -8.42
CA PRO A 138 -10.46 25.65 -9.75
C PRO A 138 -9.38 26.73 -9.81
N ALA A 139 -9.43 27.68 -8.88
CA ALA A 139 -8.42 28.76 -8.77
C ALA A 139 -7.14 28.31 -8.03
N ASP A 140 -7.23 27.27 -7.20
CA ASP A 140 -6.11 26.72 -6.42
C ASP A 140 -6.20 25.17 -6.47
N PRO A 141 -5.85 24.56 -7.62
CA PRO A 141 -5.96 23.14 -7.80
C PRO A 141 -4.76 22.40 -7.18
N ASP A 142 -5.03 21.32 -6.45
CA ASP A 142 -4.00 20.43 -5.92
C ASP A 142 -3.89 19.16 -6.80
N TRP A 143 -2.73 18.93 -7.38
CA TRP A 143 -2.48 17.75 -8.23
C TRP A 143 -2.68 16.42 -7.48
N ARG A 144 -2.45 16.40 -6.14
CA ARG A 144 -2.65 15.22 -5.30
C ARG A 144 -4.13 14.87 -5.17
N ILE A 145 -4.97 15.89 -5.06
CA ILE A 145 -6.43 15.72 -5.01
C ILE A 145 -6.94 15.27 -6.37
N LEU A 146 -6.52 15.93 -7.44
CA LEU A 146 -6.87 15.53 -8.81
C LEU A 146 -6.44 14.09 -9.12
N SER A 147 -5.25 13.68 -8.69
CA SER A 147 -4.79 12.30 -8.85
C SER A 147 -5.65 11.31 -8.05
N ALA A 148 -6.09 11.67 -6.84
CA ALA A 148 -6.97 10.83 -6.04
C ALA A 148 -8.38 10.71 -6.65
N GLN A 149 -8.91 11.79 -7.24
CA GLN A 149 -10.16 11.77 -7.99
C GLN A 149 -10.06 10.85 -9.22
N GLY A 150 -8.97 10.96 -9.98
CA GLY A 150 -8.68 10.05 -11.09
C GLY A 150 -8.66 8.59 -10.65
N ALA A 151 -7.98 8.28 -9.54
CA ALA A 151 -7.91 6.93 -9.01
C ALA A 151 -9.29 6.39 -8.58
N ALA A 152 -10.14 7.21 -7.97
CA ALA A 152 -11.50 6.83 -7.60
C ALA A 152 -12.37 6.57 -8.86
N LEU A 153 -12.21 7.39 -9.91
CA LEU A 153 -12.91 7.21 -11.20
C LEU A 153 -12.48 5.91 -11.90
N ASP A 154 -11.19 5.60 -11.90
CA ASP A 154 -10.67 4.34 -12.46
C ASP A 154 -11.29 3.12 -11.79
N GLN A 155 -11.40 3.13 -10.45
CA GLN A 155 -12.06 2.07 -9.70
C GLN A 155 -13.57 1.94 -9.98
N MET A 156 -14.17 2.99 -10.52
CA MET A 156 -15.56 2.99 -10.99
C MET A 156 -15.69 2.62 -12.49
N GLY A 157 -14.58 2.29 -13.16
CA GLY A 157 -14.55 1.98 -14.59
C GLY A 157 -14.67 3.21 -15.51
N ARG A 158 -14.59 4.44 -14.96
CA ARG A 158 -14.70 5.72 -15.69
C ARG A 158 -13.32 6.20 -16.16
N HIS A 159 -12.62 5.36 -16.92
CA HIS A 159 -11.21 5.55 -17.28
C HIS A 159 -10.97 6.84 -18.08
N ASP A 160 -11.82 7.19 -19.02
CA ASP A 160 -11.66 8.41 -19.82
C ASP A 160 -11.73 9.68 -18.97
N GLU A 161 -12.56 9.67 -17.93
CA GLU A 161 -12.65 10.78 -16.99
C GLU A 161 -11.42 10.80 -16.06
N ALA A 162 -10.99 9.65 -15.54
CA ALA A 162 -9.78 9.51 -14.75
C ALA A 162 -8.56 10.09 -15.47
N GLN A 163 -8.38 9.76 -16.77
CA GLN A 163 -7.29 10.26 -17.61
C GLN A 163 -7.28 11.79 -17.73
N ARG A 164 -8.45 12.44 -17.78
CA ARG A 164 -8.56 13.91 -17.77
C ARG A 164 -8.08 14.51 -16.45
N TYR A 165 -8.44 13.91 -15.33
CA TYR A 165 -7.97 14.33 -14.00
C TYR A 165 -6.45 14.18 -13.87
N TYR A 166 -5.88 13.06 -14.29
CA TYR A 166 -4.43 12.87 -14.29
C TYR A 166 -3.72 13.84 -15.23
N ALA A 167 -4.25 14.07 -16.43
CA ALA A 167 -3.70 15.05 -17.35
C ALA A 167 -3.71 16.46 -16.74
N THR A 168 -4.74 16.82 -16.00
CA THR A 168 -4.80 18.10 -15.27
C THR A 168 -3.78 18.13 -14.14
N ALA A 169 -3.63 17.05 -13.37
CA ALA A 169 -2.63 16.94 -12.32
C ALA A 169 -1.20 17.10 -12.88
N LEU A 170 -0.91 16.52 -14.05
CA LEU A 170 0.40 16.64 -14.72
C LEU A 170 0.67 18.04 -15.31
N ARG A 171 -0.35 18.87 -15.53
CA ARG A 171 -0.11 20.29 -15.86
C ARG A 171 0.39 21.07 -14.66
N ILE A 172 0.02 20.67 -13.45
CA ILE A 172 0.43 21.31 -12.18
C ILE A 172 1.77 20.77 -11.72
N ALA A 173 1.95 19.45 -11.78
CA ALA A 173 3.16 18.74 -11.41
C ALA A 173 3.65 17.88 -12.59
N PRO A 174 4.36 18.48 -13.56
CA PRO A 174 4.91 17.75 -14.68
C PRO A 174 5.89 16.67 -14.19
N ASP A 175 5.85 15.50 -14.79
CA ASP A 175 6.73 14.37 -14.47
C ASP A 175 6.62 13.81 -13.04
N GLU A 176 5.54 14.12 -12.32
CA GLU A 176 5.30 13.49 -11.02
C GLU A 176 5.10 11.97 -11.20
N PRO A 177 6.02 11.13 -10.67
CA PRO A 177 6.04 9.70 -10.98
C PRO A 177 4.76 8.97 -10.54
N SER A 178 4.16 9.38 -9.43
CA SER A 178 2.94 8.77 -8.90
C SER A 178 1.73 9.04 -9.81
N VAL A 179 1.62 10.24 -10.37
CA VAL A 179 0.55 10.60 -11.31
C VAL A 179 0.75 9.91 -12.66
N LEU A 180 1.99 9.90 -13.17
CA LEU A 180 2.32 9.17 -14.40
C LEU A 180 2.05 7.67 -14.25
N SER A 181 2.37 7.08 -13.10
CA SER A 181 2.07 5.67 -12.83
C SER A 181 0.57 5.40 -12.85
N ASN A 182 -0.23 6.22 -12.19
CA ASN A 182 -1.69 6.09 -12.19
C ASN A 182 -2.28 6.26 -13.60
N LEU A 183 -1.82 7.27 -14.36
CA LEU A 183 -2.25 7.48 -15.74
C LEU A 183 -1.87 6.29 -16.64
N GLY A 184 -0.67 5.74 -16.49
CA GLY A 184 -0.23 4.56 -17.22
C GLY A 184 -1.11 3.35 -16.94
N LEU A 185 -1.46 3.11 -15.68
CA LEU A 185 -2.40 2.05 -15.30
C LEU A 185 -3.82 2.31 -15.84
N SER A 186 -4.28 3.55 -15.83
CA SER A 186 -5.58 3.94 -16.40
C SER A 186 -5.64 3.64 -17.90
N TYR A 187 -4.55 3.92 -18.65
CA TYR A 187 -4.44 3.50 -20.05
C TYR A 187 -4.48 1.97 -20.21
N ALA A 188 -3.80 1.24 -19.33
CA ALA A 188 -3.85 -0.23 -19.37
C ALA A 188 -5.26 -0.76 -19.09
N LEU A 189 -5.99 -0.19 -18.14
CA LEU A 189 -7.40 -0.52 -17.85
C LEU A 189 -8.33 -0.23 -19.04
N SER A 190 -8.06 0.82 -19.80
CA SER A 190 -8.77 1.12 -21.05
C SER A 190 -8.22 0.37 -22.28
N LYS A 191 -7.32 -0.61 -22.07
CA LYS A 191 -6.69 -1.47 -23.11
C LYS A 191 -5.74 -0.74 -24.06
N ASP A 192 -5.34 0.48 -23.77
CA ASP A 192 -4.32 1.21 -24.53
C ASP A 192 -2.94 0.93 -23.95
N LEU A 193 -2.45 -0.27 -24.23
CA LEU A 193 -1.15 -0.74 -23.71
C LEU A 193 0.03 0.04 -24.27
N VAL A 194 -0.11 0.66 -25.45
CA VAL A 194 0.96 1.47 -26.06
C VAL A 194 1.16 2.77 -25.27
N ARG A 195 0.05 3.50 -25.00
CA ARG A 195 0.13 4.71 -24.15
C ARG A 195 0.50 4.37 -22.71
N ALA A 196 0.01 3.25 -22.18
CA ALA A 196 0.36 2.76 -20.86
C ALA A 196 1.88 2.60 -20.70
N GLU A 197 2.52 1.87 -21.62
CA GLU A 197 3.96 1.64 -21.60
C GLU A 197 4.76 2.94 -21.73
N ALA A 198 4.41 3.79 -22.68
CA ALA A 198 5.10 5.07 -22.89
C ALA A 198 5.04 5.96 -21.64
N THR A 199 3.86 6.00 -20.97
CA THR A 199 3.65 6.80 -19.76
C THR A 199 4.42 6.24 -18.57
N LEU A 200 4.39 4.91 -18.39
CA LEU A 200 5.12 4.25 -17.31
C LEU A 200 6.65 4.33 -17.50
N ARG A 201 7.16 4.27 -18.73
CA ARG A 201 8.58 4.54 -19.00
C ARG A 201 8.98 5.95 -18.60
N ARG A 202 8.13 6.94 -18.91
CA ARG A 202 8.37 8.33 -18.49
C ARG A 202 8.39 8.44 -16.95
N ALA A 203 7.54 7.71 -16.24
CA ALA A 203 7.59 7.64 -14.78
C ALA A 203 8.86 6.97 -14.27
N ALA A 204 9.30 5.87 -14.90
CA ALA A 204 10.42 5.04 -14.45
C ALA A 204 11.80 5.72 -14.53
N VAL A 205 11.97 6.76 -15.35
CA VAL A 205 13.23 7.50 -15.46
C VAL A 205 13.39 8.62 -14.44
N GLN A 206 12.36 8.91 -13.65
CA GLN A 206 12.43 9.95 -12.63
C GLN A 206 13.31 9.52 -11.44
N SER A 207 14.05 10.46 -10.85
CA SER A 207 15.05 10.20 -9.82
C SER A 207 14.49 9.66 -8.50
N ARG A 208 13.18 9.80 -8.25
CA ARG A 208 12.49 9.34 -7.04
C ARG A 208 11.45 8.26 -7.35
N VAL A 209 11.78 7.37 -8.26
CA VAL A 209 10.83 6.34 -8.68
C VAL A 209 10.66 5.27 -7.61
N ASP A 210 9.41 4.98 -7.26
CA ASP A 210 9.03 3.83 -6.44
C ASP A 210 9.20 2.53 -7.26
N SER A 211 9.58 1.43 -6.60
CA SER A 211 9.63 0.09 -7.21
C SER A 211 8.32 -0.27 -7.92
N ARG A 212 7.18 0.14 -7.37
CA ARG A 212 5.85 -0.07 -7.97
C ARG A 212 5.70 0.47 -9.38
N VAL A 213 6.38 1.57 -9.73
CA VAL A 213 6.36 2.10 -11.11
C VAL A 213 7.01 1.13 -12.08
N ARG A 214 8.15 0.55 -11.69
CA ARG A 214 8.86 -0.46 -12.50
C ARG A 214 8.05 -1.75 -12.62
N GLU A 215 7.41 -2.17 -11.55
CA GLU A 215 6.51 -3.33 -11.51
C GLU A 215 5.30 -3.12 -12.44
N ASN A 216 4.69 -1.94 -12.40
CA ASN A 216 3.59 -1.58 -13.28
C ASN A 216 4.03 -1.56 -14.76
N LEU A 217 5.25 -1.06 -15.04
CA LEU A 217 5.81 -1.11 -16.39
C LEU A 217 6.05 -2.54 -16.85
N ALA A 218 6.64 -3.38 -16.00
CA ALA A 218 6.85 -4.79 -16.30
C ALA A 218 5.52 -5.51 -16.59
N LEU A 219 4.49 -5.24 -15.78
CA LEU A 219 3.16 -5.79 -16.00
C LEU A 219 2.58 -5.40 -17.36
N VAL A 220 2.65 -4.12 -17.74
CA VAL A 220 2.14 -3.68 -19.05
C VAL A 220 2.89 -4.31 -20.20
N MET A 221 4.22 -4.49 -20.07
CA MET A 221 5.02 -5.19 -21.07
C MET A 221 4.68 -6.69 -21.17
N ASP A 222 4.38 -7.35 -20.03
CA ASP A 222 3.90 -8.72 -19.97
C ASP A 222 2.54 -8.86 -20.68
N LEU A 223 1.61 -7.94 -20.43
CA LEU A 223 0.32 -7.90 -21.11
C LEU A 223 0.41 -7.69 -22.63
N GLN A 224 1.51 -7.15 -23.12
CA GLN A 224 1.82 -7.04 -24.55
C GLN A 224 2.50 -8.31 -25.13
N GLY A 225 2.66 -9.38 -24.34
CA GLY A 225 3.40 -10.59 -24.75
C GLY A 225 4.92 -10.43 -24.74
N ARG A 226 5.45 -9.41 -24.08
CA ARG A 226 6.89 -9.07 -24.05
C ARG A 226 7.56 -9.41 -22.72
N ALA A 227 7.13 -10.47 -22.05
CA ALA A 227 7.62 -10.91 -20.75
C ALA A 227 9.15 -11.09 -20.69
N ALA A 228 9.76 -11.58 -21.77
CA ALA A 228 11.22 -11.77 -21.83
C ALA A 228 12.05 -10.49 -21.68
N HIS A 229 11.45 -9.30 -21.80
CA HIS A 229 12.12 -8.01 -21.66
C HIS A 229 11.94 -7.39 -20.25
N THR A 230 11.29 -8.11 -19.33
CA THR A 230 10.99 -7.60 -17.98
C THR A 230 11.98 -8.09 -16.92
N GLU A 231 12.94 -8.98 -17.28
CA GLU A 231 13.95 -9.59 -16.39
C GLU A 231 14.88 -8.55 -15.77
N GLY A 232 14.71 -7.49 -15.48
CA GLY A 232 15.51 -6.47 -14.78
C GLY A 232 14.67 -5.35 -14.17
N LEU A 233 13.38 -5.34 -14.49
CA LEU A 233 12.48 -4.29 -14.07
C LEU A 233 11.77 -4.64 -12.75
N ALA A 234 11.42 -5.90 -12.55
CA ALA A 234 10.76 -6.38 -11.34
C ALA A 234 11.78 -7.03 -10.40
N ARG A 235 11.76 -6.65 -9.13
CA ARG A 235 12.47 -7.38 -8.08
C ARG A 235 11.54 -8.47 -7.53
N PRO A 236 11.98 -9.74 -7.46
CA PRO A 236 11.12 -10.87 -7.07
C PRO A 236 10.72 -10.90 -5.58
N ASP A 237 11.24 -10.00 -4.77
CA ASP A 237 11.18 -10.04 -3.31
C ASP A 237 10.08 -9.14 -2.70
N LEU A 238 9.17 -8.54 -3.49
CA LEU A 238 8.13 -7.67 -2.96
C LEU A 238 6.71 -8.24 -3.15
N PRO A 239 6.00 -8.59 -2.06
CA PRO A 239 4.65 -9.18 -2.13
C PRO A 239 3.56 -8.23 -2.67
N ALA A 240 3.86 -6.93 -2.85
CA ALA A 240 2.91 -5.94 -3.37
C ALA A 240 2.68 -6.03 -4.89
N ALA A 241 3.63 -6.56 -5.65
CA ALA A 241 3.53 -6.70 -7.10
C ALA A 241 2.42 -7.69 -7.50
N GLU A 242 2.32 -8.81 -6.79
CA GLU A 242 1.35 -9.87 -7.12
C GLU A 242 -0.10 -9.41 -6.99
N VAL A 243 -0.41 -8.56 -6.01
CA VAL A 243 -1.78 -8.06 -5.78
C VAL A 243 -2.24 -7.15 -6.91
N ASN A 244 -1.40 -6.22 -7.37
CA ASN A 244 -1.73 -5.32 -8.48
C ASN A 244 -1.79 -6.07 -9.83
N VAL A 245 -0.90 -7.02 -10.05
CA VAL A 245 -0.88 -7.88 -11.23
C VAL A 245 -2.13 -8.75 -11.30
N ALA A 246 -2.48 -9.42 -10.19
CA ALA A 246 -3.67 -10.25 -10.11
C ALA A 246 -4.95 -9.43 -10.31
N TYR A 247 -5.04 -8.25 -9.70
CA TYR A 247 -6.17 -7.33 -9.86
C TYR A 247 -6.33 -6.87 -11.32
N LEU A 248 -5.25 -6.39 -11.95
CA LEU A 248 -5.30 -5.96 -13.35
C LEU A 248 -5.64 -7.10 -14.31
N ARG A 249 -5.04 -8.28 -14.11
CA ARG A 249 -5.41 -9.48 -14.89
C ARG A 249 -6.88 -9.86 -14.69
N GLN A 250 -7.39 -9.79 -13.47
CA GLN A 250 -8.78 -10.06 -13.16
C GLN A 250 -9.73 -9.05 -13.83
N VAL A 251 -9.44 -7.75 -13.72
CA VAL A 251 -10.25 -6.68 -14.36
C VAL A 251 -10.23 -6.83 -15.88
N LEU A 252 -9.07 -7.09 -16.48
CA LEU A 252 -8.94 -7.28 -17.94
C LEU A 252 -9.62 -8.57 -18.41
N ALA A 253 -9.59 -9.64 -17.62
CA ALA A 253 -10.30 -10.90 -17.91
C ALA A 253 -11.83 -10.73 -17.81
N GLN A 254 -12.32 -9.96 -16.84
CA GLN A 254 -13.75 -9.67 -16.68
C GLN A 254 -14.31 -8.75 -17.79
N GLN A 255 -13.47 -7.94 -18.40
CA GLN A 255 -13.84 -7.06 -19.50
C GLN A 255 -13.89 -7.83 -20.84
N ASN A 256 -14.65 -8.89 -20.96
CA ASN A 256 -14.94 -9.73 -22.13
C ASN A 256 -14.15 -9.37 -23.41
N GLY A 257 -13.05 -10.02 -23.65
CA GLY A 257 -12.30 -9.87 -24.91
C GLY A 257 -10.77 -9.93 -24.81
N TRP A 258 -10.20 -10.06 -23.62
CA TRP A 258 -8.78 -10.36 -23.50
C TRP A 258 -8.58 -11.85 -23.82
N LYS A 259 -8.04 -12.15 -25.00
CA LYS A 259 -7.52 -13.49 -25.29
C LYS A 259 -6.08 -13.53 -24.75
N GLU A 260 -5.77 -14.48 -23.87
CA GLU A 260 -4.37 -14.79 -23.57
C GLU A 260 -3.63 -15.05 -24.90
N PRO A 261 -2.39 -14.55 -25.07
CA PRO A 261 -1.59 -14.89 -26.22
C PRO A 261 -1.51 -16.43 -26.33
N PRO A 262 -1.58 -17.00 -27.54
CA PRO A 262 -1.58 -18.44 -27.72
C PRO A 262 -0.34 -19.06 -27.08
N GLU A 263 -0.49 -20.22 -26.49
CA GLU A 263 0.55 -20.95 -25.74
C GLU A 263 1.83 -21.19 -26.53
N SER A 264 1.75 -21.16 -27.86
CA SER A 264 2.86 -21.27 -28.80
C SER A 264 3.86 -20.10 -28.78
N GLU A 265 3.50 -18.97 -28.18
CA GLU A 265 4.39 -17.80 -28.05
C GLU A 265 5.06 -17.70 -26.68
N LYS A 266 4.80 -18.62 -25.75
CA LYS A 266 5.52 -18.68 -24.48
C LYS A 266 6.96 -19.14 -24.76
N PRO A 267 7.99 -18.39 -24.34
CA PRO A 267 9.37 -18.82 -24.56
C PRO A 267 9.59 -20.15 -23.84
N VAL A 268 10.03 -21.16 -24.59
CA VAL A 268 10.42 -22.46 -24.06
C VAL A 268 11.68 -22.24 -23.22
N VAL A 269 11.53 -22.22 -21.91
CA VAL A 269 12.67 -22.29 -20.99
C VAL A 269 13.30 -23.68 -21.19
N ARG A 270 14.33 -23.75 -22.02
CA ARG A 270 15.18 -24.94 -22.09
C ARG A 270 15.87 -25.08 -20.75
N ALA A 271 15.41 -26.03 -19.95
CA ALA A 271 16.19 -26.57 -18.85
C ALA A 271 17.52 -27.09 -19.40
N GLN A 272 18.61 -26.36 -19.17
CA GLN A 272 19.95 -26.90 -19.35
C GLN A 272 20.17 -27.85 -18.18
N GLY A 273 20.02 -29.12 -18.45
CA GLY A 273 20.36 -30.20 -17.54
C GLY A 273 21.85 -30.46 -17.57
N SER A 274 22.33 -30.95 -16.43
CA SER A 274 23.58 -31.59 -16.02
C SER A 274 24.71 -30.68 -15.61
#